data_6b1ff944641b951ef380a2db54aefd73
#
_entry.id   6b1ff944641b951ef380a2db54aefd73
#
_cell.length_a   1.000
_cell.length_b   1.000
_cell.length_c   1.000
_cell.angle_alpha   90.00
_cell.angle_beta   90.00
_cell.angle_gamma   90.00
#
_symmetry.space_group_name_H-M   'P 1'
#
loop_
_entity.id
_entity.type
_entity.pdbx_description
1 polymer ?
#
loop_
_entity_poly.entity_id
_entity_poly.type
_entity_poly.pdbx_seq_one_letter_code
_entity_poly.pdbx_strand_id
1 'polypeptide(L)'
;LWHLDFHQGSRAILRPSGEWAKPQALGVLDDRSRLCCHLQWYFEETAEALIHALCQAFQKRGLPRALLTDNGGAMLAAETVEGLERLSIVHHTTLPYSPEQNGKQESFWGQVEGRLLAMLEGERALSLEFLNKATQAWVEGDYHQREHSEIKETPLVRYLRGPTVKRECPSSEALRRAFRTEVSRTQRRSDGTLTVEGVRFELPSAYRTLLRPRIRLARWDLSSINLVDPRSGAHLA
;
A
#
# COMPACT_ATOMS: atom_id res chain seq x y z
N LEU A 1 14.46 -0.24 6.94
CA LEU A 1 13.13 -0.45 7.51
C LEU A 1 12.24 0.73 7.13
N TRP A 2 11.02 0.44 6.69
CA TRP A 2 9.98 1.46 6.55
C TRP A 2 8.87 1.20 7.56
N HIS A 3 8.28 2.27 8.06
CA HIS A 3 7.08 2.24 8.88
C HIS A 3 5.87 2.60 8.01
N LEU A 4 4.77 1.92 8.22
CA LEU A 4 3.53 2.13 7.50
C LEU A 4 2.37 2.15 8.49
N ASP A 5 1.50 3.15 8.37
CA ASP A 5 0.36 3.32 9.27
C ASP A 5 -0.77 4.08 8.57
N PHE A 6 -2.01 3.79 8.97
CA PHE A 6 -3.18 4.59 8.64
C PHE A 6 -3.45 5.62 9.72
N HIS A 7 -3.99 6.76 9.30
CA HIS A 7 -4.41 7.83 10.20
C HIS A 7 -5.70 8.44 9.72
N GLN A 8 -6.70 8.55 10.59
CA GLN A 8 -7.94 9.24 10.27
C GLN A 8 -7.74 10.75 10.38
N GLY A 9 -7.91 11.47 9.27
CA GLY A 9 -7.81 12.93 9.25
C GLY A 9 -8.86 13.59 10.14
N SER A 10 -8.47 14.64 10.83
CA SER A 10 -9.37 15.42 11.69
C SER A 10 -10.46 16.14 10.91
N ARG A 11 -10.19 16.50 9.65
CA ARG A 11 -11.06 17.29 8.79
C ARG A 11 -11.86 16.41 7.84
N ALA A 12 -13.20 16.61 7.82
CA ALA A 12 -14.05 15.95 6.83
C ALA A 12 -13.89 16.56 5.44
N ILE A 13 -14.05 15.74 4.42
CA ILE A 13 -14.03 16.09 3.00
C ILE A 13 -15.31 15.60 2.33
N LEU A 14 -15.69 16.24 1.21
CA LEU A 14 -16.88 15.89 0.47
C LEU A 14 -16.61 14.68 -0.45
N ARG A 15 -17.39 13.61 -0.28
CA ARG A 15 -17.40 12.47 -1.20
C ARG A 15 -18.10 12.84 -2.52
N PRO A 16 -17.82 12.14 -3.62
CA PRO A 16 -18.59 12.30 -4.87
C PRO A 16 -20.10 12.05 -4.71
N SER A 17 -20.51 11.29 -3.69
CA SER A 17 -21.92 11.05 -3.33
C SER A 17 -22.61 12.28 -2.72
N GLY A 18 -21.86 13.33 -2.36
CA GLY A 18 -22.38 14.49 -1.64
C GLY A 18 -22.32 14.37 -0.10
N GLU A 19 -21.82 13.27 0.42
CA GLU A 19 -21.67 13.04 1.86
C GLU A 19 -20.33 13.52 2.39
N TRP A 20 -20.32 14.04 3.62
CA TRP A 20 -19.07 14.39 4.31
C TRP A 20 -18.49 13.17 5.02
N ALA A 21 -17.19 12.90 4.80
CA ALA A 21 -16.49 11.81 5.45
C ALA A 21 -15.07 12.24 5.88
N LYS A 22 -14.60 11.69 7.00
CA LYS A 22 -13.20 11.83 7.41
C LYS A 22 -12.35 10.91 6.55
N PRO A 23 -11.34 11.45 5.82
CA PRO A 23 -10.46 10.63 5.00
C PRO A 23 -9.46 9.86 5.86
N GLN A 24 -8.95 8.76 5.31
CA GLN A 24 -7.89 7.94 5.88
C GLN A 24 -6.59 8.23 5.13
N ALA A 25 -5.59 8.77 5.82
CA ALA A 25 -4.24 8.93 5.27
C ALA A 25 -3.45 7.63 5.45
N LEU A 26 -2.71 7.21 4.45
CA LEU A 26 -1.71 6.18 4.56
C LEU A 26 -0.33 6.78 4.35
N GLY A 27 0.53 6.68 5.37
CA GLY A 27 1.88 7.20 5.38
C GLY A 27 2.93 6.09 5.39
N VAL A 28 3.94 6.23 4.54
CA VAL A 28 5.09 5.33 4.47
C VAL A 28 6.35 6.12 4.79
N LEU A 29 7.00 5.83 5.92
CA LEU A 29 8.20 6.54 6.40
C LEU A 29 9.44 5.65 6.37
N ASP A 30 10.55 6.20 5.89
CA ASP A 30 11.85 5.57 6.10
C ASP A 30 12.32 5.78 7.54
N ASP A 31 12.60 4.68 8.25
CA ASP A 31 12.95 4.66 9.65
C ASP A 31 14.17 5.53 9.98
N ARG A 32 15.20 5.46 9.15
CA ARG A 32 16.48 6.14 9.40
C ARG A 32 16.42 7.63 9.10
N SER A 33 15.84 8.01 7.98
CA SER A 33 15.86 9.39 7.50
C SER A 33 14.64 10.20 7.87
N ARG A 34 13.57 9.55 8.31
CA ARG A 34 12.24 10.16 8.46
C ARG A 34 11.65 10.65 7.13
N LEU A 35 12.26 10.26 5.99
CA LEU A 35 11.72 10.60 4.68
C LEU A 35 10.34 9.97 4.51
N CYS A 36 9.37 10.76 4.12
CA CYS A 36 8.07 10.27 3.69
C CYS A 36 8.21 9.66 2.30
N CYS A 37 8.23 8.33 2.20
CA CYS A 37 8.34 7.62 0.93
C CYS A 37 7.07 7.79 0.09
N HIS A 38 5.91 7.82 0.76
CA HIS A 38 4.61 8.13 0.18
C HIS A 38 3.61 8.54 1.27
N LEU A 39 2.72 9.47 0.93
CA LEU A 39 1.58 9.87 1.76
C LEU A 39 0.40 10.12 0.83
N GLN A 40 -0.72 9.45 1.08
CA GLN A 40 -1.94 9.62 0.29
C GLN A 40 -3.19 9.42 1.13
N TRP A 41 -4.24 10.15 0.79
CA TRP A 41 -5.55 10.07 1.42
C TRP A 41 -6.51 9.21 0.61
N TYR A 42 -7.32 8.44 1.32
CA TYR A 42 -8.36 7.55 0.82
C TYR A 42 -9.64 7.79 1.58
N PHE A 43 -10.76 7.25 1.12
CA PHE A 43 -12.00 7.29 1.89
C PHE A 43 -12.09 6.15 2.91
N GLU A 44 -11.34 5.07 2.70
CA GLU A 44 -11.45 3.85 3.51
C GLU A 44 -10.07 3.22 3.73
N GLU A 45 -9.92 2.56 4.87
CA GLU A 45 -8.78 1.73 5.20
C GLU A 45 -9.01 0.32 4.64
N THR A 46 -8.45 0.05 3.46
CA THR A 46 -8.59 -1.23 2.76
C THR A 46 -7.24 -1.78 2.32
N ALA A 47 -7.18 -3.09 2.06
CA ALA A 47 -5.99 -3.72 1.46
C ALA A 47 -5.66 -3.12 0.08
N GLU A 48 -6.67 -2.73 -0.71
CA GLU A 48 -6.48 -2.05 -1.99
C GLU A 48 -5.78 -0.71 -1.81
N ALA A 49 -6.25 0.15 -0.89
CA ALA A 49 -5.64 1.45 -0.59
C ALA A 49 -4.18 1.28 -0.12
N LEU A 50 -3.95 0.31 0.77
CA LEU A 50 -2.62 -0.03 1.27
C LEU A 50 -1.68 -0.46 0.15
N ILE A 51 -2.09 -1.40 -0.70
CA ILE A 51 -1.27 -1.92 -1.79
C ILE A 51 -1.02 -0.83 -2.84
N HIS A 52 -2.02 0.02 -3.13
CA HIS A 52 -1.84 1.16 -4.00
C HIS A 52 -0.73 2.10 -3.48
N ALA A 53 -0.78 2.49 -2.21
CA ALA A 53 0.23 3.36 -1.61
C ALA A 53 1.62 2.71 -1.55
N LEU A 54 1.71 1.40 -1.22
CA LEU A 54 2.97 0.66 -1.27
C LEU A 54 3.57 0.64 -2.67
N CYS A 55 2.77 0.37 -3.70
CA CYS A 55 3.23 0.39 -5.09
C CYS A 55 3.77 1.77 -5.48
N GLN A 56 3.11 2.85 -5.07
CA GLN A 56 3.60 4.22 -5.29
C GLN A 56 4.92 4.49 -4.56
N ALA A 57 5.04 4.06 -3.30
CA ALA A 57 6.26 4.19 -2.52
C ALA A 57 7.42 3.40 -3.17
N PHE A 58 7.16 2.16 -3.61
CA PHE A 58 8.16 1.30 -4.25
C PHE A 58 8.65 1.88 -5.57
N GLN A 59 7.76 2.41 -6.40
CA GLN A 59 8.12 3.05 -7.66
C GLN A 59 8.97 4.32 -7.44
N LYS A 60 8.67 5.10 -6.41
CA LYS A 60 9.42 6.33 -6.09
C LYS A 60 10.78 6.04 -5.45
N ARG A 61 10.87 5.05 -4.56
CA ARG A 61 12.01 4.90 -3.64
C ARG A 61 12.70 3.52 -3.71
N GLY A 62 12.19 2.59 -4.52
CA GLY A 62 12.67 1.19 -4.57
C GLY A 62 12.08 0.34 -3.45
N LEU A 63 12.41 -0.95 -3.43
CA LEU A 63 11.91 -1.88 -2.42
C LEU A 63 12.71 -1.77 -1.11
N PRO A 64 12.06 -1.65 0.06
CA PRO A 64 12.73 -1.77 1.34
C PRO A 64 13.10 -3.24 1.63
N ARG A 65 13.93 -3.46 2.64
CA ARG A 65 14.21 -4.81 3.15
C ARG A 65 13.11 -5.30 4.08
N ALA A 66 12.51 -4.39 4.82
CA ALA A 66 11.46 -4.72 5.79
C ALA A 66 10.45 -3.58 5.93
N LEU A 67 9.23 -3.95 6.30
CA LEU A 67 8.15 -3.05 6.72
C LEU A 67 7.79 -3.34 8.18
N LEU A 68 7.44 -2.30 8.92
CA LEU A 68 6.79 -2.38 10.23
C LEU A 68 5.41 -1.75 10.11
N THR A 69 4.38 -2.49 10.50
CA THR A 69 2.98 -2.06 10.50
C THR A 69 2.33 -2.37 11.84
N ASP A 70 1.16 -1.84 12.07
CA ASP A 70 0.27 -2.38 13.11
C ASP A 70 -0.36 -3.72 12.68
N ASN A 71 -1.33 -4.21 13.46
CA ASN A 71 -2.08 -5.43 13.20
C ASN A 71 -3.45 -5.16 12.54
N GLY A 72 -3.61 -4.04 11.85
CA GLY A 72 -4.84 -3.67 11.15
C GLY A 72 -5.24 -4.68 10.08
N GLY A 73 -6.55 -4.77 9.79
CA GLY A 73 -7.07 -5.75 8.83
C GLY A 73 -6.47 -5.63 7.43
N ALA A 74 -6.19 -4.43 6.96
CA ALA A 74 -5.53 -4.19 5.68
C ALA A 74 -4.07 -4.67 5.68
N MET A 75 -3.36 -4.53 6.81
CA MET A 75 -1.97 -4.94 6.97
C MET A 75 -1.82 -6.47 6.95
N LEU A 76 -2.79 -7.18 7.53
CA LEU A 76 -2.81 -8.64 7.64
C LEU A 76 -3.60 -9.33 6.52
N ALA A 77 -4.13 -8.57 5.56
CA ALA A 77 -4.82 -9.16 4.41
C ALA A 77 -3.89 -10.09 3.63
N ALA A 78 -4.45 -11.20 3.12
CA ALA A 78 -3.67 -12.20 2.39
C ALA A 78 -2.89 -11.59 1.21
N GLU A 79 -3.51 -10.68 0.46
CA GLU A 79 -2.87 -9.95 -0.63
C GLU A 79 -1.64 -9.17 -0.16
N THR A 80 -1.72 -8.53 1.00
CA THR A 80 -0.61 -7.77 1.57
C THR A 80 0.53 -8.69 2.00
N VAL A 81 0.22 -9.70 2.83
CA VAL A 81 1.23 -10.62 3.39
C VAL A 81 1.92 -11.42 2.29
N GLU A 82 1.16 -12.07 1.41
CA GLU A 82 1.70 -12.86 0.31
C GLU A 82 2.46 -11.98 -0.71
N GLY A 83 1.98 -10.75 -0.94
CA GLY A 83 2.64 -9.80 -1.84
C GLY A 83 4.00 -9.37 -1.34
N LEU A 84 4.12 -9.03 -0.06
CA LEU A 84 5.38 -8.68 0.58
C LEU A 84 6.36 -9.84 0.58
N GLU A 85 5.89 -11.08 0.85
CA GLU A 85 6.69 -12.29 0.79
C GLU A 85 7.26 -12.52 -0.62
N ARG A 86 6.42 -12.45 -1.66
CA ARG A 86 6.86 -12.59 -3.07
C ARG A 86 7.88 -11.53 -3.48
N LEU A 87 7.79 -10.33 -2.92
CA LEU A 87 8.78 -9.26 -3.11
C LEU A 87 10.00 -9.41 -2.18
N SER A 88 10.04 -10.46 -1.35
CA SER A 88 11.08 -10.71 -0.35
C SER A 88 11.26 -9.51 0.60
N ILE A 89 10.17 -8.91 1.01
CA ILE A 89 10.12 -7.84 2.01
C ILE A 89 9.69 -8.48 3.34
N VAL A 90 10.51 -8.37 4.35
CA VAL A 90 10.17 -8.89 5.69
C VAL A 90 9.07 -8.02 6.29
N HIS A 91 7.95 -8.63 6.64
CA HIS A 91 6.85 -7.94 7.28
C HIS A 91 6.91 -8.16 8.79
N HIS A 92 7.13 -7.07 9.53
CA HIS A 92 7.03 -7.03 10.98
C HIS A 92 5.72 -6.35 11.37
N THR A 93 5.09 -6.84 12.40
CA THR A 93 3.96 -6.16 13.04
C THR A 93 4.35 -5.69 14.43
N THR A 94 3.77 -4.58 14.89
CA THR A 94 3.99 -4.09 16.26
C THR A 94 3.47 -5.11 17.27
N LEU A 95 4.16 -5.21 18.40
CA LEU A 95 3.70 -6.03 19.51
C LEU A 95 2.42 -5.41 20.11
N PRO A 96 1.44 -6.24 20.50
CA PRO A 96 0.30 -5.74 21.25
C PRO A 96 0.73 -4.93 22.47
N TYR A 97 0.08 -3.81 22.70
CA TYR A 97 0.36 -2.92 23.85
C TYR A 97 1.76 -2.31 23.89
N SER A 98 2.40 -2.12 22.74
CA SER A 98 3.73 -1.49 22.61
C SER A 98 3.66 -0.20 21.77
N PRO A 99 3.01 0.87 22.29
CA PRO A 99 2.81 2.11 21.54
C PRO A 99 4.13 2.80 21.17
N GLU A 100 5.19 2.58 21.96
CA GLU A 100 6.53 3.13 21.69
C GLU A 100 7.09 2.72 20.32
N GLN A 101 6.64 1.60 19.77
CA GLN A 101 7.05 1.14 18.43
C GLN A 101 6.47 2.00 17.30
N ASN A 102 5.38 2.73 17.57
CA ASN A 102 4.69 3.58 16.59
C ASN A 102 4.97 5.09 16.77
N GLY A 103 5.77 5.48 17.76
CA GLY A 103 6.03 6.89 18.10
C GLY A 103 6.53 7.75 16.93
N LYS A 104 7.21 7.16 15.94
CA LYS A 104 7.66 7.87 14.72
C LYS A 104 6.48 8.24 13.81
N GLN A 105 5.53 7.34 13.66
CA GLN A 105 4.31 7.60 12.91
C GLN A 105 3.43 8.62 13.65
N GLU A 106 3.29 8.50 14.96
CA GLU A 106 2.53 9.47 15.77
C GLU A 106 3.11 10.89 15.61
N SER A 107 4.43 11.03 15.69
CA SER A 107 5.11 12.31 15.46
C SER A 107 4.88 12.85 14.05
N PHE A 108 4.89 11.97 13.04
CA PHE A 108 4.60 12.35 11.66
C PHE A 108 3.15 12.80 11.48
N TRP A 109 2.20 12.07 12.05
CA TRP A 109 0.78 12.45 12.02
C TRP A 109 0.52 13.79 12.70
N GLY A 110 1.21 14.06 13.80
CA GLY A 110 1.18 15.38 14.43
C GLY A 110 1.61 16.52 13.49
N GLN A 111 2.58 16.28 12.60
CA GLN A 111 2.97 17.27 11.58
C GLN A 111 1.95 17.36 10.42
N VAL A 112 1.38 16.25 10.00
CA VAL A 112 0.31 16.24 8.98
C VAL A 112 -0.89 17.04 9.47
N GLU A 113 -1.35 16.79 10.68
CA GLU A 113 -2.49 17.51 11.29
C GLU A 113 -2.17 18.98 11.55
N GLY A 114 -1.08 19.25 12.27
CA GLY A 114 -0.72 20.58 12.75
C GLY A 114 -0.16 21.52 11.69
N ARG A 115 0.26 20.99 10.54
CA ARG A 115 0.86 21.82 9.47
C ARG A 115 0.11 21.68 8.15
N LEU A 116 0.02 20.47 7.57
CA LEU A 116 -0.67 20.31 6.28
C LEU A 116 -2.14 20.64 6.38
N LEU A 117 -2.89 20.00 7.29
CA LEU A 117 -4.32 20.26 7.42
C LEU A 117 -4.63 21.66 7.94
N ALA A 118 -3.77 22.21 8.82
CA ALA A 118 -3.90 23.59 9.28
C ALA A 118 -3.71 24.61 8.13
N MET A 119 -2.79 24.36 7.19
CA MET A 119 -2.63 25.23 6.00
C MET A 119 -3.88 25.23 5.09
N LEU A 120 -4.67 24.17 5.15
CA LEU A 120 -5.88 24.01 4.34
C LEU A 120 -7.16 24.46 5.07
N GLU A 121 -7.06 25.02 6.28
CA GLU A 121 -8.21 25.36 7.13
C GLU A 121 -9.20 26.32 6.46
N GLY A 122 -8.70 27.24 5.63
CA GLY A 122 -9.52 28.18 4.85
C GLY A 122 -10.26 27.58 3.65
N GLU A 123 -9.90 26.35 3.21
CA GLU A 123 -10.49 25.71 2.04
C GLU A 123 -11.85 25.11 2.39
N ARG A 124 -12.95 25.68 1.84
CA ARG A 124 -14.33 25.29 2.17
C ARG A 124 -14.81 24.06 1.41
N ALA A 125 -14.27 23.80 0.23
CA ALA A 125 -14.67 22.72 -0.67
C ALA A 125 -13.54 21.71 -0.87
N LEU A 126 -12.94 21.24 0.24
CA LEU A 126 -11.83 20.31 0.21
C LEU A 126 -12.26 18.96 -0.37
N SER A 127 -11.82 18.67 -1.58
CA SER A 127 -12.01 17.36 -2.23
C SER A 127 -10.82 16.45 -1.95
N LEU A 128 -11.03 15.13 -2.09
CA LEU A 128 -9.95 14.15 -1.96
C LEU A 128 -8.81 14.40 -2.95
N GLU A 129 -9.14 14.78 -4.18
CA GLU A 129 -8.16 15.07 -5.23
C GLU A 129 -7.31 16.30 -4.84
N PHE A 130 -7.94 17.39 -4.41
CA PHE A 130 -7.22 18.60 -3.99
C PHE A 130 -6.35 18.31 -2.76
N LEU A 131 -6.89 17.59 -1.76
CA LEU A 131 -6.15 17.20 -0.57
C LEU A 131 -4.91 16.37 -0.93
N ASN A 132 -5.03 15.42 -1.85
CA ASN A 132 -3.90 14.62 -2.31
C ASN A 132 -2.86 15.45 -3.06
N LYS A 133 -3.26 16.38 -3.92
CA LYS A 133 -2.33 17.30 -4.59
C LYS A 133 -1.58 18.20 -3.60
N ALA A 134 -2.30 18.80 -2.66
CA ALA A 134 -1.70 19.62 -1.61
C ALA A 134 -0.74 18.81 -0.74
N THR A 135 -1.10 17.56 -0.42
CA THR A 135 -0.26 16.64 0.35
C THR A 135 1.06 16.33 -0.35
N GLN A 136 1.03 16.00 -1.64
CA GLN A 136 2.27 15.76 -2.40
C GLN A 136 3.15 17.01 -2.45
N ALA A 137 2.58 18.17 -2.69
CA ALA A 137 3.31 19.45 -2.70
C ALA A 137 3.94 19.75 -1.31
N TRP A 138 3.19 19.54 -0.24
CA TRP A 138 3.68 19.75 1.13
C TRP A 138 4.79 18.77 1.50
N VAL A 139 4.64 17.48 1.16
CA VAL A 139 5.67 16.47 1.45
C VAL A 139 6.99 16.82 0.78
N GLU A 140 6.98 17.14 -0.52
CA GLU A 140 8.21 17.37 -1.28
C GLU A 140 8.77 18.79 -1.04
N GLY A 141 7.93 19.81 -0.92
CA GLY A 141 8.33 21.21 -0.83
C GLY A 141 8.59 21.71 0.60
N ASP A 142 7.95 21.13 1.60
CA ASP A 142 8.07 21.57 2.98
C ASP A 142 8.60 20.48 3.92
N TYR A 143 7.92 19.33 4.03
CA TYR A 143 8.28 18.29 5.00
C TYR A 143 9.71 17.75 4.76
N HIS A 144 10.04 17.38 3.53
CA HIS A 144 11.36 16.84 3.18
C HIS A 144 12.50 17.86 3.31
N GLN A 145 12.21 19.15 3.23
CA GLN A 145 13.18 20.24 3.22
C GLN A 145 13.37 20.89 4.59
N ARG A 146 12.51 20.59 5.56
CA ARG A 146 12.59 21.17 6.90
C ARG A 146 13.44 20.29 7.81
N GLU A 147 14.27 20.95 8.64
CA GLU A 147 15.04 20.24 9.67
C GLU A 147 14.12 19.51 10.63
N HIS A 148 14.36 18.22 10.80
CA HIS A 148 13.61 17.36 11.70
C HIS A 148 14.27 17.40 13.09
N SER A 149 13.49 17.70 14.14
CA SER A 149 13.98 17.95 15.49
C SER A 149 14.82 16.83 16.10
N GLU A 150 14.49 15.57 15.81
CA GLU A 150 15.19 14.40 16.33
C GLU A 150 16.52 14.14 15.58
N ILE A 151 16.51 14.18 14.26
CA ILE A 151 17.67 13.81 13.43
C ILE A 151 18.60 14.99 13.14
N LYS A 152 18.21 16.23 13.48
CA LYS A 152 18.97 17.47 13.29
C LYS A 152 19.46 17.71 11.85
N GLU A 153 18.70 17.20 10.90
CA GLU A 153 18.90 17.34 9.47
C GLU A 153 17.55 17.34 8.75
N THR A 154 17.56 17.72 7.47
CA THR A 154 16.36 17.51 6.66
C THR A 154 16.22 16.04 6.29
N PRO A 155 14.98 15.49 6.24
CA PRO A 155 14.75 14.10 5.81
C PRO A 155 15.40 13.77 4.47
N LEU A 156 15.33 14.68 3.51
CA LEU A 156 15.89 14.50 2.18
C LEU A 156 17.42 14.36 2.20
N VAL A 157 18.13 15.28 2.88
CA VAL A 157 19.60 15.26 2.98
C VAL A 157 20.06 13.98 3.66
N ARG A 158 19.42 13.60 4.77
CA ARG A 158 19.75 12.37 5.49
C ARG A 158 19.49 11.10 4.66
N TYR A 159 18.42 11.10 3.86
CA TYR A 159 18.13 9.99 2.97
C TYR A 159 19.20 9.83 1.88
N LEU A 160 19.55 10.91 1.19
CA LEU A 160 20.51 10.91 0.09
C LEU A 160 21.94 10.60 0.55
N ARG A 161 22.34 11.05 1.73
CA ARG A 161 23.68 10.81 2.30
C ARG A 161 23.88 9.38 2.81
N GLY A 162 22.80 8.64 3.02
CA GLY A 162 22.88 7.29 3.56
C GLY A 162 23.33 6.26 2.53
N PRO A 163 23.90 5.11 2.98
CA PRO A 163 24.17 4.00 2.10
C PRO A 163 22.88 3.51 1.46
N THR A 164 22.88 3.32 0.14
CA THR A 164 21.75 2.76 -0.57
C THR A 164 21.65 1.28 -0.27
N VAL A 165 20.61 0.89 0.45
CA VAL A 165 20.24 -0.50 0.75
C VAL A 165 18.95 -0.91 0.05
N LYS A 166 18.37 -0.02 -0.74
CA LYS A 166 17.16 -0.28 -1.52
C LYS A 166 17.44 -1.28 -2.62
N ARG A 167 16.43 -2.05 -2.98
CA ARG A 167 16.42 -2.91 -4.15
C ARG A 167 15.64 -2.22 -5.27
N GLU A 168 15.97 -2.55 -6.51
CA GLU A 168 15.20 -2.03 -7.65
C GLU A 168 13.74 -2.43 -7.57
N CYS A 169 12.88 -1.48 -7.95
CA CYS A 169 11.45 -1.74 -8.04
C CYS A 169 11.18 -2.53 -9.32
N PRO A 170 10.45 -3.65 -9.27
CA PRO A 170 10.02 -4.34 -10.46
C PRO A 170 9.02 -3.50 -11.27
N SER A 171 8.68 -3.95 -12.48
CA SER A 171 7.67 -3.27 -13.30
C SER A 171 6.33 -3.15 -12.59
N SER A 172 5.52 -2.16 -12.97
CA SER A 172 4.15 -1.98 -12.42
C SER A 172 3.29 -3.23 -12.59
N GLU A 173 3.49 -3.98 -13.67
CA GLU A 173 2.79 -5.24 -13.90
C GLU A 173 3.24 -6.33 -12.91
N ALA A 174 4.55 -6.45 -12.69
CA ALA A 174 5.09 -7.40 -11.73
C ALA A 174 4.66 -7.06 -10.28
N LEU A 175 4.57 -5.77 -9.92
CA LEU A 175 4.02 -5.34 -8.63
C LEU A 175 2.56 -5.76 -8.49
N ARG A 176 1.73 -5.48 -9.51
CA ARG A 176 0.30 -5.89 -9.49
C ARG A 176 0.13 -7.40 -9.34
N ARG A 177 0.98 -8.20 -10.00
CA ARG A 177 0.97 -9.66 -9.87
C ARG A 177 1.43 -10.12 -8.49
N ALA A 178 2.40 -9.44 -7.89
CA ALA A 178 2.92 -9.81 -6.56
C ALA A 178 1.82 -9.73 -5.49
N PHE A 179 0.97 -8.72 -5.54
CA PHE A 179 -0.10 -8.47 -4.55
C PHE A 179 -1.43 -9.18 -4.85
N ARG A 180 -1.43 -10.22 -5.67
CA ARG A 180 -2.58 -11.09 -5.87
C ARG A 180 -2.55 -12.25 -4.90
N THR A 181 -3.67 -12.51 -4.21
CA THR A 181 -3.80 -13.69 -3.33
C THR A 181 -3.98 -14.97 -4.12
N GLU A 182 -3.46 -16.07 -3.61
CA GLU A 182 -3.51 -17.38 -4.27
C GLU A 182 -4.64 -18.25 -3.70
N VAL A 183 -5.47 -18.78 -4.57
CA VAL A 183 -6.56 -19.69 -4.22
C VAL A 183 -6.64 -20.87 -5.18
N SER A 184 -7.13 -22.02 -4.70
CA SER A 184 -7.48 -23.15 -5.56
C SER A 184 -8.98 -23.17 -5.82
N ARG A 185 -9.39 -23.42 -7.07
CA ARG A 185 -10.81 -23.56 -7.45
C ARG A 185 -11.00 -24.81 -8.28
N THR A 186 -12.20 -25.38 -8.20
CA THR A 186 -12.55 -26.52 -9.05
C THR A 186 -12.98 -26.04 -10.42
N GLN A 187 -12.38 -26.59 -11.47
CA GLN A 187 -12.77 -26.32 -12.83
C GLN A 187 -13.97 -27.17 -13.23
N ARG A 188 -14.94 -26.58 -13.94
CA ARG A 188 -16.04 -27.32 -14.57
C ARG A 188 -15.51 -28.09 -15.77
N ARG A 189 -15.73 -29.41 -15.77
CA ARG A 189 -15.29 -30.28 -16.87
C ARG A 189 -16.05 -30.06 -18.17
N SER A 190 -17.30 -29.61 -18.11
CA SER A 190 -18.16 -29.45 -19.27
C SER A 190 -17.73 -28.30 -20.20
N ASP A 191 -17.18 -27.24 -19.64
CA ASP A 191 -16.91 -26.00 -20.38
C ASP A 191 -15.54 -25.37 -20.07
N GLY A 192 -14.75 -25.97 -19.19
CA GLY A 192 -13.43 -25.47 -18.85
C GLY A 192 -13.44 -24.17 -18.04
N THR A 193 -14.56 -23.85 -17.36
CA THR A 193 -14.69 -22.62 -16.59
C THR A 193 -14.50 -22.86 -15.09
N LEU A 194 -14.18 -21.80 -14.37
CA LEU A 194 -14.18 -21.76 -12.90
C LEU A 194 -14.86 -20.47 -12.42
N THR A 195 -15.36 -20.48 -11.20
CA THR A 195 -16.00 -19.31 -10.60
C THR A 195 -15.21 -18.84 -9.39
N VAL A 196 -14.93 -17.54 -9.33
CA VAL A 196 -14.20 -16.87 -8.24
C VAL A 196 -14.97 -15.62 -7.87
N GLU A 197 -15.29 -15.46 -6.58
CA GLU A 197 -16.02 -14.29 -6.05
C GLU A 197 -17.29 -13.96 -6.91
N GLY A 198 -17.99 -15.00 -7.37
CA GLY A 198 -19.18 -14.85 -8.22
C GLY A 198 -18.91 -14.58 -9.71
N VAL A 199 -17.67 -14.30 -10.09
CA VAL A 199 -17.29 -14.06 -11.49
C VAL A 199 -16.82 -15.35 -12.14
N ARG A 200 -17.25 -15.59 -13.37
CA ARG A 200 -16.92 -16.78 -14.15
C ARG A 200 -15.76 -16.47 -15.11
N PHE A 201 -14.74 -17.34 -15.07
CA PHE A 201 -13.56 -17.26 -15.93
C PHE A 201 -13.43 -18.52 -16.77
N GLU A 202 -13.06 -18.40 -18.02
CA GLU A 202 -12.69 -19.51 -18.88
C GLU A 202 -11.17 -19.67 -18.88
N LEU A 203 -10.70 -20.91 -18.65
CA LEU A 203 -9.28 -21.23 -18.76
C LEU A 203 -8.90 -21.54 -20.21
N PRO A 204 -7.67 -21.16 -20.63
CA PRO A 204 -7.18 -21.55 -21.94
C PRO A 204 -7.26 -23.07 -22.16
N SER A 205 -7.56 -23.49 -23.37
CA SER A 205 -7.80 -24.90 -23.72
C SER A 205 -6.70 -25.86 -23.29
N ALA A 206 -5.45 -25.40 -23.30
CA ALA A 206 -4.27 -26.17 -22.84
C ALA A 206 -4.35 -26.61 -21.37
N TYR A 207 -5.17 -25.92 -20.54
CA TYR A 207 -5.27 -26.18 -19.09
C TYR A 207 -6.62 -26.79 -18.70
N ARG A 208 -7.44 -27.22 -19.65
CA ARG A 208 -8.76 -27.84 -19.39
C ARG A 208 -8.69 -29.17 -18.63
N THR A 209 -7.53 -29.80 -18.58
CA THR A 209 -7.30 -31.05 -17.83
C THR A 209 -7.05 -30.83 -16.35
N LEU A 210 -6.78 -29.59 -15.92
CA LEU A 210 -6.53 -29.28 -14.51
C LEU A 210 -7.83 -29.32 -13.72
N LEU A 211 -7.97 -30.26 -12.80
CA LEU A 211 -9.19 -30.39 -11.98
C LEU A 211 -9.30 -29.30 -10.92
N ARG A 212 -8.19 -28.92 -10.33
CA ARG A 212 -8.08 -27.93 -9.26
C ARG A 212 -6.92 -26.96 -9.57
N PRO A 213 -7.09 -26.08 -10.56
CA PRO A 213 -6.10 -25.07 -10.87
C PRO A 213 -5.85 -24.13 -9.68
N ARG A 214 -4.61 -23.69 -9.51
CA ARG A 214 -4.25 -22.58 -8.63
C ARG A 214 -4.29 -21.29 -9.44
N ILE A 215 -4.94 -20.29 -8.88
CA ILE A 215 -5.09 -18.97 -9.50
C ILE A 215 -4.72 -17.89 -8.52
N ARG A 216 -4.23 -16.77 -9.03
CA ARG A 216 -4.02 -15.55 -8.26
C ARG A 216 -4.96 -14.46 -8.72
N LEU A 217 -5.54 -13.74 -7.78
CA LEU A 217 -6.50 -12.65 -8.02
C LEU A 217 -6.32 -11.53 -7.00
N ALA A 218 -6.75 -10.34 -7.37
CA ALA A 218 -7.00 -9.25 -6.43
C ALA A 218 -8.53 -9.17 -6.21
N ARG A 219 -8.98 -9.22 -4.95
CA ARG A 219 -10.43 -9.24 -4.66
C ARG A 219 -11.17 -7.97 -5.08
N TRP A 220 -10.46 -6.86 -5.20
CA TRP A 220 -10.99 -5.57 -5.69
C TRP A 220 -10.91 -5.41 -7.21
N ASP A 221 -10.21 -6.30 -7.93
CA ASP A 221 -10.11 -6.29 -9.38
C ASP A 221 -10.24 -7.71 -9.94
N LEU A 222 -11.45 -8.04 -10.32
CA LEU A 222 -11.81 -9.33 -10.94
C LEU A 222 -11.89 -9.22 -12.48
N SER A 223 -11.29 -8.22 -13.09
CA SER A 223 -11.20 -8.12 -14.56
C SER A 223 -10.34 -9.23 -15.16
N SER A 224 -9.40 -9.77 -14.39
CA SER A 224 -8.54 -10.88 -14.79
C SER A 224 -8.05 -11.69 -13.59
N ILE A 225 -7.78 -12.96 -13.83
CA ILE A 225 -7.10 -13.85 -12.89
C ILE A 225 -5.81 -14.38 -13.54
N ASN A 226 -4.83 -14.79 -12.72
CA ASN A 226 -3.63 -15.44 -13.23
C ASN A 226 -3.65 -16.93 -12.87
N LEU A 227 -3.52 -17.79 -13.86
CA LEU A 227 -3.26 -19.20 -13.63
C LEU A 227 -1.78 -19.40 -13.26
N VAL A 228 -1.51 -20.17 -12.22
CA VAL A 228 -0.14 -20.44 -11.75
C VAL A 228 0.15 -21.93 -11.65
N ASP A 229 1.39 -22.26 -11.93
CA ASP A 229 1.90 -23.62 -11.74
C ASP A 229 1.94 -23.94 -10.24
N PRO A 230 1.31 -25.04 -9.79
CA PRO A 230 1.21 -25.36 -8.38
C PRO A 230 2.55 -25.77 -7.74
N ARG A 231 3.58 -26.10 -8.52
CA ARG A 231 4.89 -26.53 -8.03
C ARG A 231 5.88 -25.36 -7.97
N SER A 232 5.93 -24.58 -9.03
CA SER A 232 6.91 -23.49 -9.15
C SER A 232 6.33 -22.12 -8.78
N GLY A 233 4.99 -21.98 -8.74
CA GLY A 233 4.33 -20.68 -8.60
C GLY A 233 4.47 -19.77 -9.84
N ALA A 234 5.02 -20.32 -10.96
CA ALA A 234 5.18 -19.57 -12.18
C ALA A 234 3.82 -19.23 -12.83
N HIS A 235 3.79 -18.09 -13.50
CA HIS A 235 2.63 -17.66 -14.26
C HIS A 235 2.48 -18.52 -15.52
N LEU A 236 1.29 -19.07 -15.73
CA LEU A 236 0.98 -19.94 -16.89
C LEU A 236 0.06 -19.23 -17.89
N ALA A 237 -0.93 -18.47 -17.43
CA ALA A 237 -1.88 -17.71 -18.23
C ALA A 237 -2.55 -16.60 -17.40
#